data_85a801a0eb632f663ced6cb921ba5177
#
_entry.id   85a801a0eb632f663ced6cb921ba5177
#
_cell.length_a   1.000
_cell.length_b   1.000
_cell.length_c   1.000
_cell.angle_alpha   90.00
_cell.angle_beta   90.00
_cell.angle_gamma   90.00
#
_symmetry.space_group_name_H-M   'P 1'
#
loop_
_entity.id
_entity.type
_entity.pdbx_description
1 polymer ?
#
loop_
_entity_poly.entity_id
_entity_poly.type
_entity_poly.pdbx_seq_one_letter_code
_entity_poly.pdbx_strand_id
1 'polypeptide(L)'
;MTTPLVSFNHLSVSFAGERSRVRAVQEVSFTIQAGQTVGVVGESGCGKSVTAMALMGLLPPQTARIDGGEIRFADRDLLRLKARQMADLRGHQLAMIFQEPMSALNPVLTIGEQLCEPPIRHLGATPKAAWHQAIQLLSEVGLARGDSLMTRYPHQLSGGMLQRVMIAMALSCRPKLLIADEPTTALDVTVQAQILRLLRDRARASQMAMMLITHDLGVIAQMAEQVVMMYAGRIVEQGATAEVLRHPQHPYTRGLIASRPVPGERRRRLYSIPGQ
;
A
#
# COMPACT_ATOMS: atom_id res chain seq x y z
N MET A 1 -14.82 12.30 -19.71
CA MET A 1 -14.25 11.22 -18.85
C MET A 1 -12.99 11.79 -18.23
N THR A 2 -12.86 11.78 -16.92
CA THR A 2 -11.64 12.26 -16.23
C THR A 2 -10.51 11.27 -16.43
N THR A 3 -9.31 11.74 -16.80
CA THR A 3 -8.11 10.90 -16.93
C THR A 3 -7.77 10.31 -15.56
N PRO A 4 -7.57 8.99 -15.43
CA PRO A 4 -7.21 8.37 -14.15
C PRO A 4 -5.81 8.83 -13.70
N LEU A 5 -5.62 8.93 -12.38
CA LEU A 5 -4.31 9.24 -11.80
C LEU A 5 -3.33 8.09 -12.03
N VAL A 6 -3.81 6.85 -11.87
CA VAL A 6 -3.03 5.63 -12.16
C VAL A 6 -3.82 4.74 -13.09
N SER A 7 -3.16 4.14 -14.06
CA SER A 7 -3.71 3.03 -14.84
C SER A 7 -2.69 1.90 -14.99
N PHE A 8 -3.15 0.69 -14.76
CA PHE A 8 -2.48 -0.54 -15.12
C PHE A 8 -3.17 -1.10 -16.36
N ASN A 9 -2.40 -1.37 -17.40
CA ASN A 9 -2.90 -1.90 -18.67
C ASN A 9 -2.16 -3.19 -18.99
N HIS A 10 -2.84 -4.34 -18.85
CA HIS A 10 -2.33 -5.69 -19.13
C HIS A 10 -0.96 -5.99 -18.50
N LEU A 11 -0.73 -5.48 -17.27
CA LEU A 11 0.53 -5.70 -16.55
C LEU A 11 0.77 -7.19 -16.33
N SER A 12 1.94 -7.67 -16.75
CA SER A 12 2.39 -9.02 -16.54
C SER A 12 3.81 -9.03 -15.97
N VAL A 13 3.99 -9.78 -14.87
CA VAL A 13 5.27 -9.87 -14.14
C VAL A 13 5.59 -11.32 -13.83
N SER A 14 6.84 -11.73 -14.10
CA SER A 14 7.34 -13.05 -13.75
C SER A 14 8.66 -12.98 -12.98
N PHE A 15 8.90 -14.01 -12.17
CA PHE A 15 10.14 -14.20 -11.42
C PHE A 15 10.90 -15.41 -11.93
N ALA A 16 12.22 -15.38 -11.83
CA ALA A 16 13.06 -16.54 -12.08
C ALA A 16 12.76 -17.61 -11.03
N GLY A 17 12.37 -18.80 -11.46
CA GLY A 17 12.24 -20.00 -10.63
C GLY A 17 13.32 -21.01 -10.98
N GLU A 18 13.43 -22.09 -10.23
CA GLU A 18 14.48 -23.13 -10.40
C GLU A 18 14.47 -23.78 -11.79
N ARG A 19 13.29 -24.07 -12.35
CA ARG A 19 13.14 -24.74 -13.65
C ARG A 19 12.51 -23.88 -14.74
N SER A 20 11.71 -22.90 -14.34
CA SER A 20 10.98 -22.02 -15.25
C SER A 20 10.63 -20.72 -14.56
N ARG A 21 10.21 -19.70 -15.33
CA ARG A 21 9.72 -18.47 -14.73
C ARG A 21 8.31 -18.67 -14.16
N VAL A 22 8.08 -18.16 -12.94
CA VAL A 22 6.80 -18.16 -12.27
C VAL A 22 6.09 -16.84 -12.57
N ARG A 23 4.89 -16.90 -13.15
CA ARG A 23 4.07 -15.72 -13.43
C ARG A 23 3.36 -15.27 -12.18
N ALA A 24 3.82 -14.18 -11.58
CA ALA A 24 3.24 -13.63 -10.36
C ALA A 24 2.08 -12.67 -10.63
N VAL A 25 2.08 -11.99 -11.79
CA VAL A 25 1.01 -11.09 -12.25
C VAL A 25 0.76 -11.38 -13.73
N GLN A 26 -0.51 -11.48 -14.14
CA GLN A 26 -0.92 -11.88 -15.47
C GLN A 26 -2.05 -10.96 -15.98
N GLU A 27 -1.73 -10.09 -16.93
CA GLU A 27 -2.68 -9.22 -17.65
C GLU A 27 -3.58 -8.38 -16.73
N VAL A 28 -3.01 -7.88 -15.62
CA VAL A 28 -3.74 -7.07 -14.64
C VAL A 28 -4.04 -5.70 -15.21
N SER A 29 -5.33 -5.31 -15.22
CA SER A 29 -5.79 -4.01 -15.72
C SER A 29 -6.82 -3.41 -14.77
N PHE A 30 -6.52 -2.24 -14.20
CA PHE A 30 -7.45 -1.42 -13.41
C PHE A 30 -6.95 0.02 -13.32
N THR A 31 -7.79 0.90 -12.81
CA THR A 31 -7.48 2.34 -12.70
C THR A 31 -7.75 2.86 -11.29
N ILE A 32 -7.07 3.95 -10.92
CA ILE A 32 -7.28 4.69 -9.68
C ILE A 32 -7.48 6.16 -10.06
N GLN A 33 -8.60 6.76 -9.67
CA GLN A 33 -8.85 8.17 -9.88
C GLN A 33 -8.17 9.02 -8.80
N ALA A 34 -7.96 10.31 -9.06
CA ALA A 34 -7.50 11.23 -8.03
C ALA A 34 -8.49 11.25 -6.85
N GLY A 35 -7.98 11.20 -5.63
CA GLY A 35 -8.79 11.17 -4.40
C GLY A 35 -9.53 9.86 -4.14
N GLN A 36 -9.41 8.85 -5.02
CA GLN A 36 -10.07 7.56 -4.89
C GLN A 36 -9.24 6.58 -4.07
N THR A 37 -9.91 5.79 -3.22
CA THR A 37 -9.30 4.61 -2.61
C THR A 37 -9.74 3.34 -3.34
N VAL A 38 -8.77 2.60 -3.87
CA VAL A 38 -8.98 1.27 -4.48
C VAL A 38 -8.39 0.21 -3.56
N GLY A 39 -9.23 -0.72 -3.13
CA GLY A 39 -8.81 -1.89 -2.38
C GLY A 39 -8.32 -3.00 -3.29
N VAL A 40 -7.16 -3.58 -3.01
CA VAL A 40 -6.65 -4.78 -3.71
C VAL A 40 -6.60 -5.92 -2.73
N VAL A 41 -7.41 -6.96 -3.00
CA VAL A 41 -7.69 -8.05 -2.06
C VAL A 41 -7.37 -9.40 -2.70
N GLY A 42 -6.95 -10.35 -1.89
CA GLY A 42 -6.70 -11.74 -2.28
C GLY A 42 -5.79 -12.43 -1.27
N GLU A 43 -5.59 -13.72 -1.42
CA GLU A 43 -4.70 -14.52 -0.58
C GLU A 43 -3.23 -14.10 -0.69
N SER A 44 -2.41 -14.52 0.28
CA SER A 44 -0.97 -14.31 0.23
C SER A 44 -0.38 -14.94 -1.05
N GLY A 45 0.56 -14.25 -1.69
CA GLY A 45 1.19 -14.73 -2.93
C GLY A 45 0.38 -14.53 -4.22
N CYS A 46 -0.86 -14.01 -4.19
CA CYS A 46 -1.66 -13.81 -5.41
C CYS A 46 -1.23 -12.61 -6.30
N GLY A 47 -0.14 -11.90 -5.97
CA GLY A 47 0.42 -10.85 -6.84
C GLY A 47 0.15 -9.41 -6.41
N LYS A 48 -0.55 -9.14 -5.30
CA LYS A 48 -0.90 -7.77 -4.83
C LYS A 48 0.33 -6.88 -4.61
N SER A 49 1.24 -7.31 -3.73
CA SER A 49 2.47 -6.57 -3.43
C SER A 49 3.40 -6.47 -4.64
N VAL A 50 3.42 -7.50 -5.51
CA VAL A 50 4.18 -7.46 -6.77
C VAL A 50 3.64 -6.37 -7.70
N THR A 51 2.32 -6.20 -7.79
CA THR A 51 1.69 -5.13 -8.57
C THR A 51 2.06 -3.74 -8.02
N ALA A 52 2.05 -3.59 -6.68
CA ALA A 52 2.49 -2.36 -6.01
C ALA A 52 3.98 -2.06 -6.24
N MET A 53 4.84 -3.08 -6.09
CA MET A 53 6.29 -2.94 -6.33
C MET A 53 6.61 -2.62 -7.79
N ALA A 54 5.83 -3.16 -8.75
CA ALA A 54 5.96 -2.82 -10.17
C ALA A 54 5.68 -1.34 -10.41
N LEU A 55 4.60 -0.79 -9.83
CA LEU A 55 4.28 0.64 -9.90
C LEU A 55 5.39 1.50 -9.29
N MET A 56 5.93 1.08 -8.15
CA MET A 56 7.02 1.80 -7.50
C MET A 56 8.38 1.61 -8.21
N GLY A 57 8.49 0.72 -9.21
CA GLY A 57 9.77 0.37 -9.84
C GLY A 57 10.78 -0.23 -8.85
N LEU A 58 10.28 -1.04 -7.90
CA LEU A 58 11.07 -1.67 -6.83
C LEU A 58 11.18 -3.20 -6.99
N LEU A 59 10.76 -3.74 -8.12
CA LEU A 59 10.97 -5.15 -8.41
C LEU A 59 12.48 -5.46 -8.49
N PRO A 60 12.96 -6.57 -7.88
CA PRO A 60 14.36 -6.94 -7.92
C PRO A 60 14.81 -7.28 -9.35
N PRO A 61 15.72 -6.50 -9.97
CA PRO A 61 16.03 -6.63 -11.39
C PRO A 61 16.72 -7.96 -11.77
N GLN A 62 17.33 -8.64 -10.78
CA GLN A 62 18.01 -9.92 -11.00
C GLN A 62 17.05 -11.09 -11.18
N THR A 63 15.89 -11.04 -10.53
CA THR A 63 14.92 -12.14 -10.49
C THR A 63 13.61 -11.83 -11.15
N ALA A 64 13.15 -10.57 -11.05
CA ALA A 64 11.87 -10.12 -11.61
C ALA A 64 12.01 -9.61 -13.04
N ARG A 65 10.98 -9.82 -13.84
CA ARG A 65 10.85 -9.29 -15.18
C ARG A 65 9.41 -8.83 -15.41
N ILE A 66 9.26 -7.64 -15.99
CA ILE A 66 7.98 -7.18 -16.54
C ILE A 66 7.89 -7.77 -17.95
N ASP A 67 6.96 -8.70 -18.16
CA ASP A 67 6.81 -9.43 -19.43
C ASP A 67 5.97 -8.64 -20.44
N GLY A 68 5.13 -7.70 -19.96
CA GLY A 68 4.32 -6.84 -20.82
C GLY A 68 3.42 -5.92 -20.02
N GLY A 69 2.71 -5.06 -20.73
CA GLY A 69 1.79 -4.08 -20.16
C GLY A 69 2.41 -2.70 -19.98
N GLU A 70 1.61 -1.82 -19.40
CA GLU A 70 1.96 -0.42 -19.15
C GLU A 70 1.46 -0.03 -17.75
N ILE A 71 2.21 0.83 -17.06
CA ILE A 71 1.79 1.48 -15.81
C ILE A 71 1.90 2.99 -16.00
N ARG A 72 0.76 3.69 -16.04
CA ARG A 72 0.77 5.15 -16.13
C ARG A 72 0.47 5.77 -14.78
N PHE A 73 1.20 6.83 -14.47
CA PHE A 73 0.92 7.74 -13.36
C PHE A 73 0.78 9.15 -13.93
N ALA A 74 -0.40 9.73 -13.80
CA ALA A 74 -0.81 10.89 -14.58
C ALA A 74 -0.57 10.58 -16.08
N ASP A 75 0.19 11.38 -16.78
CA ASP A 75 0.46 11.19 -18.22
C ASP A 75 1.80 10.48 -18.50
N ARG A 76 2.46 9.92 -17.48
CA ARG A 76 3.79 9.30 -17.60
C ARG A 76 3.72 7.79 -17.53
N ASP A 77 4.33 7.09 -18.47
CA ASP A 77 4.58 5.65 -18.38
C ASP A 77 5.77 5.41 -17.45
N LEU A 78 5.46 4.84 -16.26
CA LEU A 78 6.47 4.61 -15.22
C LEU A 78 7.50 3.57 -15.62
N LEU A 79 7.13 2.60 -16.47
CA LEU A 79 8.03 1.53 -16.90
C LEU A 79 9.15 2.03 -17.84
N ARG A 80 8.96 3.21 -18.43
CA ARG A 80 9.94 3.86 -19.32
C ARG A 80 10.80 4.91 -18.63
N LEU A 81 10.53 5.22 -17.37
CA LEU A 81 11.28 6.22 -16.62
C LEU A 81 12.67 5.72 -16.25
N LYS A 82 13.66 6.61 -16.36
CA LYS A 82 15.02 6.36 -15.85
C LYS A 82 14.98 6.33 -14.31
N ALA A 83 15.94 5.63 -13.71
CA ALA A 83 16.06 5.49 -12.25
C ALA A 83 15.99 6.83 -11.49
N ARG A 84 16.65 7.89 -12.00
CA ARG A 84 16.61 9.23 -11.41
C ARG A 84 15.19 9.83 -11.44
N GLN A 85 14.47 9.69 -12.56
CA GLN A 85 13.10 10.20 -12.70
C GLN A 85 12.12 9.47 -11.74
N MET A 86 12.30 8.16 -11.56
CA MET A 86 11.56 7.40 -10.54
C MET A 86 11.92 7.83 -9.11
N ALA A 87 13.19 8.11 -8.83
CA ALA A 87 13.64 8.61 -7.53
C ALA A 87 13.03 9.98 -7.19
N ASP A 88 12.79 10.84 -8.19
CA ASP A 88 12.12 12.14 -8.01
C ASP A 88 10.61 12.01 -7.72
N LEU A 89 9.99 10.90 -8.12
CA LEU A 89 8.57 10.62 -7.83
C LEU A 89 8.38 9.95 -6.46
N ARG A 90 9.28 9.00 -6.11
CA ARG A 90 9.20 8.26 -4.84
C ARG A 90 9.45 9.18 -3.65
N GLY A 91 8.64 9.01 -2.61
CA GLY A 91 8.67 9.84 -1.41
C GLY A 91 8.07 11.24 -1.59
N HIS A 92 7.76 11.64 -2.82
CA HIS A 92 7.14 12.93 -3.15
C HIS A 92 5.71 12.74 -3.67
N GLN A 93 5.55 12.32 -4.93
CA GLN A 93 4.23 12.12 -5.53
C GLN A 93 3.69 10.71 -5.33
N LEU A 94 4.57 9.73 -5.23
CA LEU A 94 4.30 8.33 -4.96
C LEU A 94 4.90 7.97 -3.61
N ALA A 95 4.11 7.49 -2.67
CA ALA A 95 4.58 6.98 -1.39
C ALA A 95 4.07 5.56 -1.15
N MET A 96 4.80 4.79 -0.36
CA MET A 96 4.44 3.43 -0.02
C MET A 96 4.65 3.15 1.47
N ILE A 97 3.67 2.53 2.08
CA ILE A 97 3.73 1.88 3.38
C ILE A 97 3.96 0.39 3.09
N PHE A 98 5.10 -0.13 3.53
CA PHE A 98 5.46 -1.54 3.33
C PHE A 98 4.88 -2.43 4.42
N GLN A 99 4.69 -3.70 4.11
CA GLN A 99 4.17 -4.70 5.03
C GLN A 99 5.08 -4.88 6.26
N GLU A 100 6.41 -4.85 6.06
CA GLU A 100 7.39 -5.01 7.13
C GLU A 100 8.14 -3.71 7.42
N PRO A 101 7.85 -3.00 8.52
CA PRO A 101 8.49 -1.72 8.82
C PRO A 101 9.98 -1.83 9.15
N MET A 102 10.43 -2.98 9.68
CA MET A 102 11.85 -3.22 9.99
C MET A 102 12.74 -3.23 8.75
N SER A 103 12.24 -3.75 7.65
CA SER A 103 12.98 -3.80 6.37
C SER A 103 12.93 -2.48 5.60
N ALA A 104 11.96 -1.60 5.92
CA ALA A 104 11.76 -0.32 5.25
C ALA A 104 12.60 0.83 5.84
N LEU A 105 13.00 0.72 7.11
CA LEU A 105 13.79 1.74 7.80
C LEU A 105 15.27 1.37 7.83
N ASN A 106 16.13 2.36 7.63
CA ASN A 106 17.59 2.19 7.72
C ASN A 106 18.01 2.06 9.20
N PRO A 107 18.59 0.91 9.64
CA PRO A 107 18.89 0.69 11.06
C PRO A 107 20.03 1.54 11.61
N VAL A 108 20.85 2.15 10.75
CA VAL A 108 22.01 2.98 11.17
C VAL A 108 21.72 4.49 11.16
N LEU A 109 20.50 4.89 10.77
CA LEU A 109 20.04 6.27 10.83
C LEU A 109 18.98 6.43 11.93
N THR A 110 18.96 7.57 12.57
CA THR A 110 17.93 7.92 13.56
C THR A 110 16.57 8.10 12.88
N ILE A 111 15.49 7.99 13.65
CA ILE A 111 14.13 8.25 13.15
C ILE A 111 14.01 9.67 12.62
N GLY A 112 14.63 10.66 13.28
CA GLY A 112 14.61 12.06 12.86
C GLY A 112 15.28 12.29 11.52
N GLU A 113 16.47 11.70 11.31
CA GLU A 113 17.16 11.78 10.02
C GLU A 113 16.28 11.25 8.88
N GLN A 114 15.67 10.09 9.08
CA GLN A 114 14.84 9.46 8.06
C GLN A 114 13.52 10.22 7.80
N LEU A 115 12.87 10.76 8.82
CA LEU A 115 11.65 11.55 8.67
C LEU A 115 11.91 12.93 8.04
N CYS A 116 13.08 13.51 8.26
CA CYS A 116 13.43 14.82 7.71
C CYS A 116 13.95 14.76 6.28
N GLU A 117 14.53 13.63 5.85
CA GLU A 117 15.12 13.50 4.51
C GLU A 117 14.12 13.79 3.37
N PRO A 118 12.92 13.18 3.31
CA PRO A 118 11.99 13.41 2.20
C PRO A 118 11.57 14.88 2.03
N PRO A 119 11.12 15.62 3.07
CA PRO A 119 10.75 17.03 2.92
C PRO A 119 11.92 17.94 2.59
N ILE A 120 13.12 17.66 3.10
CA ILE A 120 14.33 18.42 2.72
C ILE A 120 14.64 18.21 1.24
N ARG A 121 14.67 16.96 0.80
CA ARG A 121 15.03 16.58 -0.57
C ARG A 121 14.03 17.03 -1.61
N HIS A 122 12.73 16.83 -1.36
CA HIS A 122 11.68 16.99 -2.35
C HIS A 122 10.94 18.32 -2.28
N LEU A 123 10.85 18.92 -1.09
CA LEU A 123 10.12 20.18 -0.88
C LEU A 123 11.05 21.35 -0.62
N GLY A 124 12.36 21.15 -0.53
CA GLY A 124 13.33 22.18 -0.19
C GLY A 124 13.16 22.73 1.23
N ALA A 125 12.56 21.94 2.14
CA ALA A 125 12.36 22.35 3.51
C ALA A 125 13.71 22.57 4.24
N THR A 126 13.77 23.57 5.11
CA THR A 126 14.93 23.71 5.99
C THR A 126 14.97 22.58 7.01
N PRO A 127 16.15 22.15 7.52
CA PRO A 127 16.26 21.11 8.53
C PRO A 127 15.37 21.37 9.76
N LYS A 128 15.28 22.62 10.22
CA LYS A 128 14.43 23.03 11.33
C LYS A 128 12.93 22.84 11.02
N ALA A 129 12.49 23.23 9.82
CA ALA A 129 11.09 23.07 9.41
C ALA A 129 10.74 21.58 9.26
N ALA A 130 11.61 20.77 8.64
CA ALA A 130 11.43 19.33 8.50
C ALA A 130 11.35 18.63 9.87
N TRP A 131 12.19 19.03 10.83
CA TRP A 131 12.16 18.51 12.19
C TRP A 131 10.83 18.78 12.90
N HIS A 132 10.34 20.03 12.86
CA HIS A 132 9.04 20.36 13.43
C HIS A 132 7.88 19.62 12.77
N GLN A 133 7.90 19.52 11.44
CA GLN A 133 6.91 18.75 10.69
C GLN A 133 6.92 17.26 11.08
N ALA A 134 8.10 16.67 11.24
CA ALA A 134 8.24 15.28 11.65
C ALA A 134 7.64 15.01 13.03
N ILE A 135 7.88 15.91 14.02
CA ILE A 135 7.27 15.80 15.34
C ILE A 135 5.75 15.87 15.28
N GLN A 136 5.18 16.76 14.46
CA GLN A 136 3.74 16.85 14.26
C GLN A 136 3.17 15.56 13.66
N LEU A 137 3.82 15.02 12.63
CA LEU A 137 3.41 13.76 12.00
C LEU A 137 3.48 12.58 12.98
N LEU A 138 4.53 12.51 13.81
CA LEU A 138 4.63 11.50 14.86
C LEU A 138 3.46 11.60 15.86
N SER A 139 3.07 12.81 16.24
CA SER A 139 1.91 13.03 17.11
C SER A 139 0.60 12.58 16.44
N GLU A 140 0.42 12.88 15.15
CA GLU A 140 -0.78 12.49 14.39
C GLU A 140 -0.96 10.98 14.26
N VAL A 141 0.15 10.24 14.12
CA VAL A 141 0.12 8.77 14.13
C VAL A 141 0.06 8.19 15.55
N GLY A 142 -0.21 9.01 16.56
CA GLY A 142 -0.39 8.58 17.96
C GLY A 142 0.91 8.24 18.68
N LEU A 143 2.04 8.75 18.24
CA LEU A 143 3.33 8.65 18.93
C LEU A 143 3.59 9.91 19.76
N ALA A 144 3.21 9.83 21.04
CA ALA A 144 3.52 10.90 21.99
C ALA A 144 5.05 11.04 22.22
N ARG A 145 5.49 12.23 22.61
CA ARG A 145 6.92 12.56 22.84
C ARG A 145 7.77 12.45 21.59
N GLY A 146 7.32 13.04 20.48
CA GLY A 146 8.02 13.05 19.19
C GLY A 146 9.49 13.45 19.34
N ASP A 147 9.82 14.50 20.13
CA ASP A 147 11.21 14.95 20.34
C ASP A 147 12.15 13.83 20.79
N SER A 148 11.73 13.01 21.75
CA SER A 148 12.56 11.91 22.25
C SER A 148 12.68 10.75 21.26
N LEU A 149 11.73 10.62 20.32
CA LEU A 149 11.74 9.57 19.30
C LEU A 149 12.66 9.94 18.14
N MET A 150 12.77 11.21 17.83
CA MET A 150 13.60 11.69 16.72
C MET A 150 15.08 11.29 16.84
N THR A 151 15.59 11.16 18.06
CA THR A 151 16.99 10.78 18.33
C THR A 151 17.21 9.28 18.47
N ARG A 152 16.15 8.48 18.42
CA ARG A 152 16.22 7.00 18.54
C ARG A 152 16.50 6.35 17.19
N TYR A 153 17.07 5.16 17.26
CA TYR A 153 17.26 4.28 16.12
C TYR A 153 16.09 3.28 15.98
N PRO A 154 15.81 2.73 14.78
CA PRO A 154 14.73 1.78 14.57
C PRO A 154 14.71 0.61 15.55
N HIS A 155 15.85 -0.01 15.84
CA HIS A 155 15.96 -1.15 16.75
C HIS A 155 15.57 -0.85 18.23
N GLN A 156 15.40 0.43 18.57
CA GLN A 156 14.96 0.88 19.92
C GLN A 156 13.45 1.06 20.03
N LEU A 157 12.69 0.79 18.96
CA LEU A 157 11.24 0.95 18.88
C LEU A 157 10.55 -0.42 18.75
N SER A 158 9.31 -0.52 19.24
CA SER A 158 8.47 -1.69 18.98
C SER A 158 7.99 -1.73 17.53
N GLY A 159 7.58 -2.89 17.02
CA GLY A 159 7.07 -3.05 15.65
C GLY A 159 5.90 -2.11 15.34
N GLY A 160 4.95 -1.95 16.27
CA GLY A 160 3.84 -1.01 16.10
C GLY A 160 4.26 0.47 16.12
N MET A 161 5.34 0.83 16.81
CA MET A 161 5.92 2.17 16.73
C MET A 161 6.61 2.39 15.38
N LEU A 162 7.37 1.41 14.89
CA LEU A 162 8.02 1.47 13.58
C LEU A 162 7.01 1.60 12.45
N GLN A 163 5.90 0.85 12.52
CA GLN A 163 4.80 0.96 11.56
C GLN A 163 4.25 2.40 11.50
N ARG A 164 4.01 3.00 12.66
CA ARG A 164 3.52 4.38 12.74
C ARG A 164 4.55 5.42 12.26
N VAL A 165 5.83 5.21 12.52
CA VAL A 165 6.91 6.03 11.97
C VAL A 165 6.94 5.93 10.44
N MET A 166 6.84 4.73 9.88
CA MET A 166 6.79 4.53 8.43
C MET A 166 5.58 5.22 7.79
N ILE A 167 4.41 5.16 8.43
CA ILE A 167 3.21 5.89 7.99
C ILE A 167 3.46 7.40 8.01
N ALA A 168 4.03 7.95 9.10
CA ALA A 168 4.38 9.36 9.19
C ALA A 168 5.34 9.78 8.07
N MET A 169 6.36 8.95 7.79
CA MET A 169 7.31 9.19 6.70
C MET A 169 6.63 9.20 5.32
N ALA A 170 5.75 8.23 5.05
CA ALA A 170 5.01 8.15 3.79
C ALA A 170 4.10 9.37 3.55
N LEU A 171 3.57 9.98 4.61
CA LEU A 171 2.70 11.15 4.53
C LEU A 171 3.46 12.50 4.51
N SER A 172 4.77 12.51 4.75
CA SER A 172 5.57 13.72 4.98
C SER A 172 5.57 14.70 3.79
N CYS A 173 5.56 14.20 2.56
CA CYS A 173 5.54 15.03 1.36
C CYS A 173 4.16 15.21 0.74
N ARG A 174 3.06 14.82 1.41
CA ARG A 174 1.68 14.89 0.91
C ARG A 174 1.54 14.26 -0.49
N PRO A 175 1.77 12.95 -0.62
CA PRO A 175 1.81 12.29 -1.92
C PRO A 175 0.46 12.39 -2.65
N LYS A 176 0.48 12.31 -3.99
CA LYS A 176 -0.73 12.20 -4.81
C LYS A 176 -1.30 10.78 -4.77
N LEU A 177 -0.43 9.77 -4.65
CA LEU A 177 -0.79 8.37 -4.47
C LEU A 177 -0.06 7.79 -3.27
N LEU A 178 -0.82 7.20 -2.37
CA LEU A 178 -0.30 6.37 -1.29
C LEU A 178 -0.62 4.90 -1.58
N ILE A 179 0.40 4.06 -1.65
CA ILE A 179 0.27 2.61 -1.65
C ILE A 179 0.40 2.14 -0.21
N ALA A 180 -0.61 1.48 0.32
CA ALA A 180 -0.62 0.96 1.67
C ALA A 180 -0.69 -0.58 1.62
N ASP A 181 0.45 -1.24 1.73
CA ASP A 181 0.55 -2.70 1.70
C ASP A 181 0.49 -3.25 3.13
N GLU A 182 -0.67 -3.76 3.49
CA GLU A 182 -1.02 -4.24 4.84
C GLU A 182 -0.63 -3.24 5.96
N PRO A 183 -1.09 -1.99 5.92
CA PRO A 183 -0.55 -0.90 6.73
C PRO A 183 -0.76 -1.06 8.23
N THR A 184 -1.56 -2.03 8.68
CA THR A 184 -1.97 -2.16 10.08
C THR A 184 -1.73 -3.56 10.67
N THR A 185 -1.03 -4.45 9.97
CA THR A 185 -0.84 -5.85 10.38
C THR A 185 -0.09 -5.99 11.71
N ALA A 186 0.83 -5.07 12.03
CA ALA A 186 1.59 -5.08 13.28
C ALA A 186 0.96 -4.26 14.42
N LEU A 187 -0.30 -3.82 14.27
CA LEU A 187 -0.98 -2.94 15.22
C LEU A 187 -2.11 -3.66 15.95
N ASP A 188 -2.36 -3.27 17.19
CA ASP A 188 -3.57 -3.69 17.91
C ASP A 188 -4.83 -3.05 17.30
N VAL A 189 -6.00 -3.65 17.54
CA VAL A 189 -7.28 -3.28 16.92
C VAL A 189 -7.62 -1.79 17.13
N THR A 190 -7.32 -1.25 18.31
CA THR A 190 -7.61 0.16 18.63
C THR A 190 -6.75 1.12 17.81
N VAL A 191 -5.45 0.84 17.77
CA VAL A 191 -4.48 1.64 16.97
C VAL A 191 -4.73 1.46 15.49
N GLN A 192 -5.08 0.24 15.03
CA GLN A 192 -5.49 -0.01 13.64
C GLN A 192 -6.64 0.92 13.23
N ALA A 193 -7.70 1.00 14.03
CA ALA A 193 -8.85 1.86 13.75
C ALA A 193 -8.46 3.35 13.69
N GLN A 194 -7.56 3.80 14.56
CA GLN A 194 -7.04 5.18 14.57
C GLN A 194 -6.23 5.49 13.29
N ILE A 195 -5.33 4.59 12.90
CA ILE A 195 -4.51 4.76 11.69
C ILE A 195 -5.37 4.75 10.41
N LEU A 196 -6.32 3.82 10.30
CA LEU A 196 -7.22 3.79 9.14
C LEU A 196 -8.05 5.07 9.03
N ARG A 197 -8.53 5.61 10.17
CA ARG A 197 -9.21 6.91 10.21
C ARG A 197 -8.27 8.03 9.75
N LEU A 198 -7.06 8.11 10.28
CA LEU A 198 -6.07 9.10 9.88
C LEU A 198 -5.80 9.06 8.36
N LEU A 199 -5.55 7.87 7.80
CA LEU A 199 -5.30 7.71 6.36
C LEU A 199 -6.49 8.18 5.53
N ARG A 200 -7.71 7.82 5.91
CA ARG A 200 -8.95 8.26 5.24
C ARG A 200 -9.13 9.77 5.30
N ASP A 201 -8.94 10.37 6.48
CA ASP A 201 -9.12 11.80 6.67
C ASP A 201 -8.06 12.59 5.89
N ARG A 202 -6.82 12.11 5.85
CA ARG A 202 -5.74 12.67 5.02
C ARG A 202 -6.02 12.52 3.52
N ALA A 203 -6.48 11.36 3.07
CA ALA A 203 -6.84 11.13 1.68
C ALA A 203 -7.92 12.13 1.22
N ARG A 204 -8.97 12.32 2.02
CA ARG A 204 -10.05 13.27 1.73
C ARG A 204 -9.58 14.72 1.74
N ALA A 205 -8.81 15.13 2.74
CA ALA A 205 -8.36 16.52 2.90
C ALA A 205 -7.41 16.98 1.78
N SER A 206 -6.57 16.07 1.25
CA SER A 206 -5.57 16.38 0.22
C SER A 206 -5.90 15.84 -1.17
N GLN A 207 -7.07 15.23 -1.36
CA GLN A 207 -7.43 14.52 -2.60
C GLN A 207 -6.38 13.47 -2.99
N MET A 208 -5.74 12.86 -1.98
CA MET A 208 -4.76 11.80 -2.16
C MET A 208 -5.47 10.52 -2.59
N ALA A 209 -5.05 9.95 -3.70
CA ALA A 209 -5.48 8.60 -4.08
C ALA A 209 -4.79 7.55 -3.22
N MET A 210 -5.46 6.42 -3.00
CA MET A 210 -4.89 5.33 -2.21
C MET A 210 -5.10 3.96 -2.88
N MET A 211 -4.04 3.18 -2.98
CA MET A 211 -4.08 1.75 -3.28
C MET A 211 -3.90 0.99 -1.97
N LEU A 212 -4.99 0.46 -1.43
CA LEU A 212 -5.01 -0.23 -0.15
C LEU A 212 -4.97 -1.74 -0.37
N ILE A 213 -3.86 -2.37 -0.03
CA ILE A 213 -3.68 -3.81 -0.09
C ILE A 213 -3.93 -4.38 1.30
N THR A 214 -4.87 -5.29 1.42
CA THR A 214 -5.17 -6.01 2.67
C THR A 214 -5.94 -7.29 2.38
N HIS A 215 -5.86 -8.25 3.28
CA HIS A 215 -6.72 -9.44 3.27
C HIS A 215 -8.02 -9.22 4.09
N ASP A 216 -8.16 -8.10 4.81
CA ASP A 216 -9.35 -7.79 5.62
C ASP A 216 -10.42 -7.07 4.79
N LEU A 217 -11.46 -7.81 4.40
CA LEU A 217 -12.62 -7.26 3.69
C LEU A 217 -13.40 -6.22 4.50
N GLY A 218 -13.29 -6.23 5.84
CA GLY A 218 -13.91 -5.21 6.70
C GLY A 218 -13.22 -3.86 6.58
N VAL A 219 -11.90 -3.87 6.48
CA VAL A 219 -11.12 -2.67 6.20
C VAL A 219 -11.46 -2.13 4.81
N ILE A 220 -11.54 -3.01 3.81
CA ILE A 220 -11.92 -2.62 2.44
C ILE A 220 -13.32 -2.00 2.40
N ALA A 221 -14.30 -2.62 3.07
CA ALA A 221 -15.68 -2.10 3.11
C ALA A 221 -15.79 -0.68 3.71
N GLN A 222 -14.86 -0.33 4.63
CA GLN A 222 -14.84 0.98 5.29
C GLN A 222 -14.02 2.03 4.54
N MET A 223 -13.01 1.61 3.79
CA MET A 223 -11.98 2.50 3.26
C MET A 223 -12.05 2.70 1.74
N ALA A 224 -12.47 1.69 0.98
CA ALA A 224 -12.33 1.67 -0.46
C ALA A 224 -13.66 1.88 -1.19
N GLU A 225 -13.67 2.76 -2.19
CA GLU A 225 -14.81 2.95 -3.10
C GLU A 225 -14.89 1.84 -4.17
N GLN A 226 -13.73 1.37 -4.61
CA GLN A 226 -13.60 0.29 -5.59
C GLN A 226 -12.76 -0.83 -5.00
N VAL A 227 -13.04 -2.06 -5.42
CA VAL A 227 -12.25 -3.23 -5.03
C VAL A 227 -11.82 -4.03 -6.26
N VAL A 228 -10.60 -4.54 -6.19
CA VAL A 228 -9.97 -5.44 -7.16
C VAL A 228 -9.66 -6.74 -6.44
N MET A 229 -10.32 -7.82 -6.83
CA MET A 229 -10.11 -9.16 -6.28
C MET A 229 -9.07 -9.90 -7.11
N MET A 230 -7.96 -10.27 -6.49
CA MET A 230 -6.86 -10.98 -7.16
C MET A 230 -6.78 -12.44 -6.69
N TYR A 231 -6.62 -13.35 -7.65
CA TYR A 231 -6.37 -14.75 -7.42
C TYR A 231 -5.35 -15.28 -8.44
N ALA A 232 -4.34 -16.01 -7.99
CA ALA A 232 -3.31 -16.62 -8.83
C ALA A 232 -2.72 -15.67 -9.91
N GLY A 233 -2.43 -14.44 -9.52
CA GLY A 233 -1.83 -13.43 -10.41
C GLY A 233 -2.81 -12.70 -11.33
N ARG A 234 -4.10 -12.98 -11.27
CA ARG A 234 -5.13 -12.37 -12.14
C ARG A 234 -6.17 -11.61 -11.35
N ILE A 235 -6.79 -10.63 -11.98
CA ILE A 235 -8.02 -10.03 -11.46
C ILE A 235 -9.16 -10.99 -11.83
N VAL A 236 -9.88 -11.43 -10.82
CA VAL A 236 -11.04 -12.33 -11.00
C VAL A 236 -12.38 -11.60 -10.89
N GLU A 237 -12.39 -10.49 -10.16
CA GLU A 237 -13.55 -9.62 -10.03
C GLU A 237 -13.11 -8.21 -9.65
N GLN A 238 -13.80 -7.18 -10.17
CA GLN A 238 -13.54 -5.78 -9.78
C GLN A 238 -14.82 -4.95 -9.96
N GLY A 239 -14.96 -3.92 -9.13
CA GLY A 239 -16.13 -3.03 -9.21
C GLY A 239 -16.27 -2.18 -7.96
N ALA A 240 -17.44 -1.51 -7.83
CA ALA A 240 -17.78 -0.78 -6.63
C ALA A 240 -17.76 -1.72 -5.41
N THR A 241 -17.08 -1.32 -4.34
CA THR A 241 -16.87 -2.17 -3.16
C THR A 241 -18.19 -2.70 -2.60
N ALA A 242 -19.21 -1.83 -2.49
CA ALA A 242 -20.51 -2.22 -1.98
C ALA A 242 -21.19 -3.29 -2.84
N GLU A 243 -21.05 -3.23 -4.17
CA GLU A 243 -21.63 -4.17 -5.12
C GLU A 243 -20.93 -5.53 -5.06
N VAL A 244 -19.60 -5.52 -5.19
CA VAL A 244 -18.79 -6.75 -5.15
C VAL A 244 -18.96 -7.51 -3.83
N LEU A 245 -19.03 -6.79 -2.70
CA LEU A 245 -19.17 -7.43 -1.39
C LEU A 245 -20.61 -7.95 -1.12
N ARG A 246 -21.64 -7.31 -1.69
CA ARG A 246 -23.05 -7.74 -1.51
C ARG A 246 -23.46 -8.79 -2.53
N HIS A 247 -23.00 -8.66 -3.76
CA HIS A 247 -23.40 -9.47 -4.91
C HIS A 247 -22.19 -10.06 -5.66
N PRO A 248 -21.30 -10.80 -4.95
CA PRO A 248 -20.10 -11.36 -5.57
C PRO A 248 -20.46 -12.34 -6.69
N GLN A 249 -19.87 -12.15 -7.86
CA GLN A 249 -20.14 -12.98 -9.03
C GLN A 249 -19.15 -14.15 -9.13
N HIS A 250 -17.86 -13.90 -8.84
CA HIS A 250 -16.85 -14.93 -8.98
C HIS A 250 -16.86 -15.91 -7.78
N PRO A 251 -16.73 -17.24 -8.01
CA PRO A 251 -16.73 -18.25 -6.93
C PRO A 251 -15.65 -17.99 -5.86
N TYR A 252 -14.48 -17.54 -6.25
CA TYR A 252 -13.41 -17.17 -5.31
C TYR A 252 -13.83 -16.04 -4.37
N THR A 253 -14.43 -14.96 -4.91
CA THR A 253 -14.92 -13.83 -4.09
C THR A 253 -15.99 -14.29 -3.11
N ARG A 254 -16.93 -15.14 -3.55
CA ARG A 254 -17.95 -15.77 -2.68
C ARG A 254 -17.30 -16.56 -1.56
N GLY A 255 -16.32 -17.40 -1.91
CA GLY A 255 -15.57 -18.19 -0.95
C GLY A 255 -14.84 -17.36 0.08
N LEU A 256 -14.15 -16.29 -0.36
CA LEU A 256 -13.40 -15.39 0.51
C LEU A 256 -14.33 -14.64 1.48
N ILE A 257 -15.51 -14.21 1.03
CA ILE A 257 -16.50 -13.57 1.89
C ILE A 257 -17.10 -14.59 2.88
N ALA A 258 -17.39 -15.81 2.42
CA ALA A 258 -17.98 -16.87 3.26
C ALA A 258 -16.99 -17.43 4.30
N SER A 259 -15.69 -17.36 4.06
CA SER A 259 -14.65 -17.81 4.99
C SER A 259 -14.47 -16.86 6.20
N ARG A 260 -15.05 -15.65 6.12
CA ARG A 260 -14.94 -14.65 7.17
C ARG A 260 -15.76 -15.03 8.41
N PRO A 261 -15.19 -14.98 9.63
CA PRO A 261 -15.96 -15.14 10.84
C PRO A 261 -16.96 -13.99 11.01
N VAL A 262 -18.24 -14.35 11.22
CA VAL A 262 -19.27 -13.36 11.55
C VAL A 262 -19.35 -13.24 13.08
N PRO A 263 -19.17 -12.07 13.67
CA PRO A 263 -19.33 -11.88 15.11
C PRO A 263 -20.73 -12.32 15.55
N GLY A 264 -20.78 -13.20 16.57
CA GLY A 264 -22.05 -13.70 17.10
C GLY A 264 -22.53 -15.04 16.50
N GLU A 265 -21.98 -15.50 15.39
CA GLU A 265 -22.29 -16.84 14.85
C GLU A 265 -21.23 -17.87 15.29
N ARG A 266 -21.64 -18.86 16.12
CA ARG A 266 -20.81 -20.04 16.41
C ARG A 266 -20.95 -21.07 15.28
N ARG A 267 -20.09 -20.96 14.24
CA ARG A 267 -19.98 -22.01 13.22
C ARG A 267 -19.02 -23.10 13.71
N ARG A 268 -19.44 -24.36 13.62
CA ARG A 268 -18.60 -25.53 13.97
C ARG A 268 -17.38 -25.69 13.03
N ARG A 269 -17.45 -25.21 11.79
CA ARG A 269 -16.39 -25.13 10.80
C ARG A 269 -16.51 -23.84 10.01
N LEU A 270 -15.40 -23.13 9.81
CA LEU A 270 -15.32 -22.06 8.83
C LEU A 270 -15.30 -22.66 7.42
N TYR A 271 -15.86 -21.93 6.46
CA TYR A 271 -15.78 -22.30 5.06
C TYR A 271 -14.29 -22.21 4.61
N SER A 272 -13.79 -23.29 4.01
CA SER A 272 -12.46 -23.34 3.40
C SER A 272 -12.61 -23.26 1.90
N ILE A 273 -11.86 -22.37 1.25
CA ILE A 273 -11.87 -22.26 -0.21
C ILE A 273 -11.17 -23.51 -0.76
N PRO A 274 -11.83 -24.33 -1.61
CA PRO A 274 -11.20 -25.49 -2.22
C PRO A 274 -10.18 -25.05 -3.26
N GLY A 275 -9.02 -25.70 -3.34
CA GLY A 275 -8.11 -25.53 -4.47
C GLY A 275 -6.69 -25.08 -4.14
N GLN A 276 -6.11 -25.63 -3.08
CA GLN A 276 -4.65 -25.69 -2.96
C GLN A 276 -4.14 -27.05 -3.31
#